data_3e9ea19b2a6e9effe054be28570ef60a
#
_entry.id   3e9ea19b2a6e9effe054be28570ef60a
#
_cell.length_a   1.000
_cell.length_b   1.000
_cell.length_c   1.000
_cell.angle_alpha   90.00
_cell.angle_beta   90.00
_cell.angle_gamma   90.00
#
_symmetry.space_group_name_H-M   'P 1'
#
loop_
_entity.id
_entity.type
_entity.pdbx_description
1 polymer ?
#
loop_
_entity_poly.entity_id
_entity_poly.type
_entity_poly.pdbx_seq_one_letter_code
_entity_poly.pdbx_strand_id
1 'polypeptide(L)'
;MAESPSIVSVGTRVVTLVEVRAAHGRPVHPQGAVGMIAASPGDPWHSYRVKFADGLEIMLKRRDFSLLRDFTNASPDDRLVEHDLWEHVILKVIVGSRAHGLDDEQSDVDRRGVYLPPAERHWSLYGVPEQLENKPADEVYWELQKFLTLGLKANPNVLEVLHSPIVEHATPLAEELRALRAAFMSTLLYQTYNGYVASQFKKLLADVRNKAAAKPKHVMHLLRLLLAGTEALRTGVLPVDVGEHREALLRVKRGEMSFDEADAWRARLHEQFDEARSKTSLPERPDYVRVNDFLIRARRSALG
;
A
#
# COMPACT_ATOMS: atom_id res chain seq x y z
N MET A 1 11.82 -21.25 18.03
CA MET A 1 13.25 -21.43 17.63
C MET A 1 13.68 -20.11 17.02
N ALA A 2 14.68 -19.45 17.61
CA ALA A 2 15.20 -18.20 17.06
C ALA A 2 15.91 -18.52 15.73
N GLU A 3 15.49 -17.88 14.63
CA GLU A 3 16.19 -17.97 13.35
C GLU A 3 17.63 -17.49 13.53
N SER A 4 18.58 -18.29 13.07
CA SER A 4 20.00 -17.88 13.05
C SER A 4 20.13 -16.61 12.20
N PRO A 5 20.74 -15.54 12.71
CA PRO A 5 20.86 -14.28 11.96
C PRO A 5 21.65 -14.52 10.68
N SER A 6 21.03 -14.26 9.54
CA SER A 6 21.68 -14.36 8.22
C SER A 6 22.82 -13.35 8.09
N ILE A 7 23.92 -13.77 7.47
CA ILE A 7 25.07 -12.87 7.19
C ILE A 7 24.64 -11.86 6.12
N VAL A 8 24.89 -10.57 6.42
CA VAL A 8 24.59 -9.46 5.50
C VAL A 8 25.66 -9.37 4.42
N SER A 9 25.24 -9.32 3.17
CA SER A 9 26.15 -9.33 2.01
C SER A 9 26.93 -8.01 1.84
N VAL A 10 28.14 -8.10 1.29
CA VAL A 10 28.94 -6.94 0.86
C VAL A 10 28.15 -6.09 -0.14
N GLY A 11 28.28 -4.77 -0.08
CA GLY A 11 27.54 -3.81 -0.89
C GLY A 11 26.16 -3.42 -0.32
N THR A 12 25.69 -4.10 0.75
CA THR A 12 24.43 -3.75 1.40
C THR A 12 24.54 -2.42 2.14
N ARG A 13 23.59 -1.51 1.92
CA ARG A 13 23.48 -0.24 2.68
C ARG A 13 22.87 -0.49 4.04
N VAL A 14 23.46 0.12 5.06
CA VAL A 14 23.08 -0.02 6.48
C VAL A 14 23.00 1.32 7.17
N VAL A 15 22.24 1.37 8.26
CA VAL A 15 22.11 2.54 9.14
C VAL A 15 22.60 2.15 10.52
N THR A 16 23.45 2.98 11.12
CA THR A 16 23.98 2.72 12.47
C THR A 16 22.91 2.93 13.54
N LEU A 17 22.78 1.98 14.45
CA LEU A 17 21.89 2.07 15.62
C LEU A 17 22.60 2.65 16.86
N VAL A 18 23.89 2.94 16.71
CA VAL A 18 24.75 3.47 17.77
C VAL A 18 25.59 4.62 17.22
N GLU A 19 26.08 5.49 18.10
CA GLU A 19 27.12 6.46 17.76
C GLU A 19 28.41 5.73 17.39
N VAL A 20 28.98 6.04 16.23
CA VAL A 20 30.20 5.43 15.72
C VAL A 20 31.41 6.19 16.27
N ARG A 21 32.33 5.46 16.86
CA ARG A 21 33.54 6.02 17.46
C ARG A 21 34.80 5.49 16.76
N ALA A 22 35.79 6.37 16.56
CA ALA A 22 37.10 5.98 16.11
C ALA A 22 37.89 5.21 17.19
N ALA A 23 39.00 4.59 16.84
CA ALA A 23 39.81 3.77 17.72
C ALA A 23 40.24 4.46 19.05
N HIS A 24 40.31 5.79 19.06
CA HIS A 24 40.61 6.60 20.25
C HIS A 24 39.37 7.08 21.01
N GLY A 25 38.19 6.48 20.78
CA GLY A 25 36.96 6.80 21.47
C GLY A 25 36.26 8.10 21.02
N ARG A 26 36.83 8.87 20.10
CA ARG A 26 36.24 10.09 19.57
C ARG A 26 35.04 9.75 18.67
N PRO A 27 33.86 10.37 18.90
CA PRO A 27 32.72 10.21 18.00
C PRO A 27 33.05 10.75 16.60
N VAL A 28 32.75 9.96 15.56
CA VAL A 28 33.00 10.28 14.16
C VAL A 28 31.73 10.32 13.32
N HIS A 29 30.73 9.50 13.67
CA HIS A 29 29.40 9.57 13.07
C HIS A 29 28.32 9.44 14.15
N PRO A 30 27.20 10.16 14.03
CA PRO A 30 26.05 10.01 14.94
C PRO A 30 25.35 8.66 14.70
N GLN A 31 24.52 8.27 15.66
CA GLN A 31 23.49 7.26 15.42
C GLN A 31 22.64 7.70 14.21
N GLY A 32 22.23 6.74 13.36
CA GLY A 32 21.50 7.02 12.13
C GLY A 32 22.39 7.28 10.90
N ALA A 33 23.73 7.24 11.04
CA ALA A 33 24.64 7.39 9.89
C ALA A 33 24.50 6.23 8.91
N VAL A 34 24.45 6.56 7.62
CA VAL A 34 24.35 5.58 6.54
C VAL A 34 25.75 5.15 6.09
N GLY A 35 25.96 3.84 6.08
CA GLY A 35 27.17 3.22 5.55
C GLY A 35 26.87 2.08 4.58
N MET A 36 27.91 1.45 4.05
CA MET A 36 27.81 0.29 3.17
C MET A 36 28.72 -0.82 3.69
N ILE A 37 28.27 -2.05 3.70
CA ILE A 37 29.08 -3.22 4.06
C ILE A 37 30.24 -3.36 3.06
N ALA A 38 31.45 -3.12 3.52
CA ALA A 38 32.68 -3.29 2.75
C ALA A 38 33.26 -4.71 2.87
N ALA A 39 33.04 -5.37 4.02
CA ALA A 39 33.39 -6.77 4.21
C ALA A 39 32.42 -7.42 5.23
N SER A 40 32.00 -8.64 4.93
CA SER A 40 31.17 -9.47 5.80
C SER A 40 32.03 -10.52 6.50
N PRO A 41 31.72 -10.84 7.79
CA PRO A 41 32.41 -11.92 8.49
C PRO A 41 32.00 -13.29 7.95
N GLY A 42 32.77 -14.31 8.30
CA GLY A 42 32.46 -15.69 7.95
C GLY A 42 31.37 -16.33 8.83
N ASP A 43 30.99 -15.68 9.94
CA ASP A 43 29.94 -16.12 10.86
C ASP A 43 29.20 -14.91 11.47
N PRO A 44 28.02 -15.13 12.06
CA PRO A 44 27.18 -14.02 12.58
C PRO A 44 27.74 -13.29 13.81
N TRP A 45 28.75 -13.81 14.46
CA TRP A 45 29.27 -13.34 15.76
C TRP A 45 30.40 -12.31 15.61
N HIS A 46 31.05 -12.30 14.45
CA HIS A 46 32.13 -11.34 14.15
C HIS A 46 31.60 -10.02 13.60
N SER A 47 32.47 -9.00 13.62
CA SER A 47 32.11 -7.67 13.19
C SER A 47 32.16 -7.52 11.67
N TYR A 48 31.29 -6.71 11.13
CA TYR A 48 31.25 -6.27 9.75
C TYR A 48 32.13 -5.05 9.57
N ARG A 49 32.80 -4.92 8.43
CA ARG A 49 33.47 -3.71 8.06
C ARG A 49 32.51 -2.83 7.27
N VAL A 50 32.18 -1.66 7.85
CA VAL A 50 31.25 -0.69 7.27
C VAL A 50 32.02 0.52 6.80
N LYS A 51 31.83 0.92 5.54
CA LYS A 51 32.42 2.10 4.93
C LYS A 51 31.38 3.22 4.87
N PHE A 52 31.75 4.39 5.32
CA PHE A 52 30.94 5.60 5.31
C PHE A 52 31.24 6.49 4.10
N ALA A 53 30.40 7.51 3.85
CA ALA A 53 30.52 8.40 2.69
C ALA A 53 31.81 9.23 2.67
N ASP A 54 32.37 9.53 3.83
CA ASP A 54 33.66 10.21 4.00
C ASP A 54 34.88 9.30 3.79
N GLY A 55 34.65 8.02 3.45
CA GLY A 55 35.70 7.02 3.22
C GLY A 55 36.15 6.29 4.47
N LEU A 56 35.67 6.68 5.68
CA LEU A 56 36.02 5.99 6.92
C LEU A 56 35.45 4.57 6.94
N GLU A 57 36.29 3.59 7.36
CA GLU A 57 35.85 2.20 7.54
C GLU A 57 35.92 1.82 9.04
N ILE A 58 34.85 1.32 9.58
CA ILE A 58 34.71 0.96 11.01
C ILE A 58 34.17 -0.46 11.13
N MET A 59 34.60 -1.17 12.17
CA MET A 59 34.11 -2.50 12.51
C MET A 59 32.87 -2.37 13.41
N LEU A 60 31.71 -2.84 12.93
CA LEU A 60 30.43 -2.82 13.67
C LEU A 60 29.91 -4.25 13.85
N LYS A 61 29.35 -4.56 15.00
CA LYS A 61 28.65 -5.82 15.25
C LYS A 61 27.29 -5.81 14.58
N ARG A 62 26.72 -6.98 14.32
CA ARG A 62 25.39 -7.11 13.68
C ARG A 62 24.29 -6.31 14.43
N ARG A 63 24.37 -6.22 15.74
CA ARG A 63 23.43 -5.47 16.59
C ARG A 63 23.57 -3.95 16.51
N ASP A 64 24.69 -3.45 15.98
CA ASP A 64 25.02 -2.02 15.98
C ASP A 64 24.52 -1.30 14.71
N PHE A 65 23.90 -2.04 13.78
CA PHE A 65 23.29 -1.48 12.56
C PHE A 65 22.04 -2.26 12.12
N SER A 66 21.18 -1.59 11.34
CA SER A 66 20.07 -2.18 10.61
C SER A 66 20.28 -2.05 9.11
N LEU A 67 19.60 -2.88 8.30
CA LEU A 67 19.61 -2.69 6.86
C LEU A 67 18.87 -1.38 6.52
N LEU A 68 19.39 -0.58 5.61
CA LEU A 68 18.75 0.68 5.24
C LEU A 68 17.32 0.47 4.76
N ARG A 69 17.05 -0.58 3.99
CA ARG A 69 15.69 -0.93 3.54
C ARG A 69 14.73 -1.26 4.69
N ASP A 70 15.23 -1.93 5.74
CA ASP A 70 14.43 -2.29 6.90
C ASP A 70 14.24 -1.08 7.83
N PHE A 71 15.25 -0.20 7.88
CA PHE A 71 15.21 1.05 8.62
C PHE A 71 14.27 2.08 7.98
N THR A 72 14.22 2.14 6.63
CA THR A 72 13.26 2.99 5.92
C THR A 72 11.85 2.42 5.94
N ASN A 73 11.71 1.12 6.18
CA ASN A 73 10.43 0.44 6.34
C ASN A 73 10.02 0.30 7.83
N ALA A 74 10.99 0.37 8.76
CA ALA A 74 10.71 0.59 10.17
C ALA A 74 10.38 2.07 10.36
N SER A 75 9.28 2.36 11.04
CA SER A 75 8.98 3.74 11.46
C SER A 75 10.23 4.40 12.01
N PRO A 76 10.48 5.68 11.70
CA PRO A 76 11.53 6.44 12.36
C PRO A 76 11.41 6.21 13.87
N ASP A 77 12.56 6.07 14.55
CA ASP A 77 12.64 5.78 15.98
C ASP A 77 11.45 6.38 16.73
N ASP A 78 10.63 5.55 17.37
CA ASP A 78 9.40 5.95 18.09
C ASP A 78 9.58 7.18 19.02
N ARG A 79 10.81 7.48 19.39
CA ARG A 79 11.18 8.68 20.17
C ARG A 79 11.11 10.00 19.40
N LEU A 80 11.11 9.98 18.07
CA LEU A 80 10.85 11.16 17.22
C LEU A 80 9.38 11.24 16.79
N VAL A 81 8.61 10.18 17.01
CA VAL A 81 7.17 10.05 16.72
C VAL A 81 6.35 10.10 18.03
N GLU A 82 6.84 10.77 19.07
CA GLU A 82 6.06 11.04 20.31
C GLU A 82 4.84 11.97 20.08
N HIS A 83 4.48 12.19 18.83
CA HIS A 83 3.26 12.87 18.46
C HIS A 83 2.37 11.87 17.73
N ASP A 84 1.21 11.69 18.29
CA ASP A 84 0.20 10.78 17.77
C ASP A 84 -0.31 11.26 16.40
N LEU A 85 0.35 10.81 15.32
CA LEU A 85 -0.09 11.10 13.95
C LEU A 85 -1.49 10.53 13.67
N TRP A 86 -2.00 9.66 14.52
CA TRP A 86 -3.35 9.12 14.44
C TRP A 86 -4.42 10.19 14.69
N GLU A 87 -4.12 11.22 15.46
CA GLU A 87 -5.00 12.39 15.65
C GLU A 87 -5.22 13.18 14.35
N HIS A 88 -4.31 13.01 13.38
CA HIS A 88 -4.38 13.68 12.07
C HIS A 88 -5.05 12.84 10.99
N VAL A 89 -5.72 11.74 11.34
CA VAL A 89 -6.55 10.98 10.41
C VAL A 89 -7.76 11.82 10.01
N ILE A 90 -7.83 12.18 8.72
CA ILE A 90 -8.90 13.02 8.17
C ILE A 90 -10.03 12.19 7.57
N LEU A 91 -9.74 10.98 7.10
CA LEU A 91 -10.71 10.04 6.53
C LEU A 91 -10.51 8.65 7.09
N LYS A 92 -11.58 8.02 7.55
CA LYS A 92 -11.64 6.63 7.97
C LYS A 92 -12.87 5.96 7.38
N VAL A 93 -12.67 4.92 6.59
CA VAL A 93 -13.74 4.15 5.95
C VAL A 93 -13.54 2.66 6.21
N ILE A 94 -14.63 1.91 6.14
CA ILE A 94 -14.57 0.45 6.08
C ILE A 94 -14.44 0.05 4.62
N VAL A 95 -13.54 -0.90 4.34
CA VAL A 95 -13.34 -1.54 3.05
C VAL A 95 -13.49 -3.06 3.18
N GLY A 96 -13.01 -3.82 2.20
CA GLY A 96 -13.02 -5.27 2.27
C GLY A 96 -14.42 -5.87 2.17
N SER A 97 -14.60 -7.06 2.77
CA SER A 97 -15.83 -7.84 2.62
C SER A 97 -17.10 -7.08 3.03
N ARG A 98 -17.03 -6.27 4.08
CA ARG A 98 -18.17 -5.48 4.57
C ARG A 98 -18.61 -4.41 3.57
N ALA A 99 -17.67 -3.64 3.04
CA ALA A 99 -17.98 -2.63 2.03
C ALA A 99 -18.45 -3.23 0.70
N HIS A 100 -18.02 -4.46 0.42
CA HIS A 100 -18.42 -5.18 -0.79
C HIS A 100 -19.77 -5.89 -0.66
N GLY A 101 -20.37 -5.96 0.54
CA GLY A 101 -21.57 -6.76 0.80
C GLY A 101 -21.28 -8.28 0.72
N LEU A 102 -20.03 -8.71 0.95
CA LEU A 102 -19.58 -10.11 0.91
C LEU A 102 -19.16 -10.63 2.30
N ASP A 103 -19.54 -9.91 3.34
CA ASP A 103 -19.25 -10.26 4.72
C ASP A 103 -20.14 -11.39 5.24
N ASP A 104 -19.64 -12.02 6.29
CA ASP A 104 -20.30 -12.98 7.14
C ASP A 104 -20.01 -12.64 8.62
N GLU A 105 -20.60 -13.41 9.55
CA GLU A 105 -20.46 -13.16 10.99
C GLU A 105 -19.00 -13.16 11.51
N GLN A 106 -18.09 -13.80 10.78
CA GLN A 106 -16.68 -13.92 11.14
C GLN A 106 -15.78 -12.94 10.36
N SER A 107 -16.37 -12.07 9.55
CA SER A 107 -15.60 -11.14 8.71
C SER A 107 -15.00 -10.02 9.54
N ASP A 108 -13.68 -9.83 9.40
CA ASP A 108 -12.92 -8.73 10.00
C ASP A 108 -13.44 -7.36 9.54
N VAL A 109 -13.09 -6.33 10.30
CA VAL A 109 -13.37 -4.94 9.93
C VAL A 109 -12.09 -4.31 9.42
N ASP A 110 -11.96 -4.26 8.10
CA ASP A 110 -10.84 -3.64 7.42
C ASP A 110 -11.02 -2.11 7.39
N ARG A 111 -10.20 -1.34 8.11
CA ARG A 111 -10.25 0.12 8.12
C ARG A 111 -9.13 0.70 7.29
N ARG A 112 -9.48 1.58 6.37
CA ARG A 112 -8.53 2.29 5.51
C ARG A 112 -8.89 3.76 5.46
N GLY A 113 -7.91 4.59 5.14
CA GLY A 113 -8.18 6.02 5.01
C GLY A 113 -6.95 6.87 4.74
N VAL A 114 -7.02 8.11 5.17
CA VAL A 114 -6.03 9.14 4.86
C VAL A 114 -5.71 9.93 6.12
N TYR A 115 -4.45 10.24 6.33
CA TYR A 115 -4.03 11.21 7.34
C TYR A 115 -3.32 12.40 6.68
N LEU A 116 -3.47 13.58 7.28
CA LEU A 116 -2.82 14.82 6.89
C LEU A 116 -1.98 15.32 8.06
N PRO A 117 -0.66 15.11 8.04
CA PRO A 117 0.21 15.58 9.10
C PRO A 117 0.31 17.11 9.10
N PRO A 118 0.64 17.75 10.24
CA PRO A 118 1.02 19.16 10.28
C PRO A 118 2.10 19.47 9.26
N ALA A 119 1.96 20.60 8.56
CA ALA A 119 2.87 20.97 7.47
C ALA A 119 4.32 21.05 7.90
N GLU A 120 4.59 21.59 9.10
CA GLU A 120 5.93 21.69 9.68
C GLU A 120 6.62 20.33 9.83
N ARG A 121 5.86 19.28 10.19
CA ARG A 121 6.43 17.93 10.28
C ARG A 121 6.73 17.35 8.93
N HIS A 122 5.80 17.54 7.99
CA HIS A 122 6.00 17.08 6.61
C HIS A 122 7.24 17.74 5.97
N TRP A 123 7.53 18.99 6.29
CA TRP A 123 8.69 19.74 5.80
C TRP A 123 9.96 19.57 6.62
N SER A 124 9.87 18.95 7.79
CA SER A 124 11.05 18.72 8.63
C SER A 124 12.04 17.77 7.93
N LEU A 125 13.29 17.77 8.40
CA LEU A 125 14.31 16.83 7.94
C LEU A 125 13.95 15.36 8.19
N TYR A 126 13.04 15.12 9.12
CA TYR A 126 12.61 13.77 9.52
C TYR A 126 11.46 13.26 8.64
N GLY A 127 10.68 14.18 8.04
CA GLY A 127 9.50 13.82 7.25
C GLY A 127 8.40 13.15 8.09
N VAL A 128 7.53 12.44 7.39
CA VAL A 128 6.46 11.64 8.01
C VAL A 128 6.37 10.29 7.33
N PRO A 129 5.84 9.24 7.99
CA PRO A 129 5.63 7.94 7.37
C PRO A 129 4.68 8.05 6.17
N GLU A 130 4.93 7.29 5.11
CA GLU A 130 4.00 7.22 3.96
C GLU A 130 2.66 6.58 4.32
N GLN A 131 2.61 5.80 5.42
CA GLN A 131 1.40 5.19 5.95
C GLN A 131 1.53 4.90 7.45
N LEU A 132 0.40 4.94 8.15
CA LEU A 132 0.25 4.48 9.52
C LEU A 132 -0.40 3.10 9.48
N GLU A 133 0.12 2.13 10.22
CA GLU A 133 -0.42 0.77 10.29
C GLU A 133 -0.69 0.37 11.74
N ASN A 134 -1.89 -0.16 11.98
CA ASN A 134 -2.24 -0.88 13.20
C ASN A 134 -2.68 -2.29 12.82
N LYS A 135 -1.72 -3.22 12.75
CA LYS A 135 -1.97 -4.61 12.35
C LYS A 135 -2.99 -5.35 13.22
N PRO A 136 -2.97 -5.21 14.57
CA PRO A 136 -3.99 -5.84 15.42
C PRO A 136 -5.41 -5.40 15.15
N ALA A 137 -5.61 -4.13 14.72
CA ALA A 137 -6.92 -3.57 14.41
C ALA A 137 -7.27 -3.59 12.91
N ASP A 138 -6.36 -4.10 12.07
CA ASP A 138 -6.41 -4.05 10.60
C ASP A 138 -6.72 -2.66 10.04
N GLU A 139 -5.94 -1.67 10.52
CA GLU A 139 -6.07 -0.28 10.11
C GLU A 139 -4.84 0.18 9.33
N VAL A 140 -5.08 0.87 8.20
CA VAL A 140 -4.03 1.52 7.39
C VAL A 140 -4.51 2.88 6.91
N TYR A 141 -3.72 3.92 7.20
CA TYR A 141 -3.99 5.29 6.74
C TYR A 141 -2.78 5.79 5.97
N TRP A 142 -2.98 6.13 4.70
CA TRP A 142 -1.93 6.70 3.85
C TRP A 142 -1.77 8.19 4.10
N GLU A 143 -0.54 8.66 4.07
CA GLU A 143 -0.26 10.09 3.99
C GLU A 143 -0.94 10.67 2.74
N LEU A 144 -1.51 11.89 2.85
CA LEU A 144 -2.35 12.48 1.82
C LEU A 144 -1.70 12.48 0.42
N GLN A 145 -0.44 12.92 0.28
CA GLN A 145 0.23 12.95 -1.02
C GLN A 145 0.45 11.53 -1.58
N LYS A 146 0.80 10.57 -0.72
CA LYS A 146 0.91 9.16 -1.10
C LYS A 146 -0.42 8.63 -1.60
N PHE A 147 -1.50 8.90 -0.87
CA PHE A 147 -2.85 8.50 -1.23
C PHE A 147 -3.26 9.04 -2.60
N LEU A 148 -3.10 10.36 -2.82
CA LEU A 148 -3.42 11.01 -4.09
C LEU A 148 -2.59 10.44 -5.24
N THR A 149 -1.29 10.22 -5.02
CA THR A 149 -0.39 9.64 -6.03
C THR A 149 -0.82 8.23 -6.42
N LEU A 150 -1.24 7.40 -5.47
CA LEU A 150 -1.75 6.07 -5.75
C LEU A 150 -3.11 6.12 -6.47
N GLY A 151 -4.00 7.04 -6.08
CA GLY A 151 -5.27 7.27 -6.76
C GLY A 151 -5.09 7.66 -8.22
N LEU A 152 -4.18 8.60 -8.51
CA LEU A 152 -3.82 9.01 -9.87
C LEU A 152 -3.23 7.88 -10.73
N LYS A 153 -2.74 6.80 -10.11
CA LYS A 153 -2.29 5.57 -10.78
C LYS A 153 -3.40 4.52 -10.89
N ALA A 154 -4.64 4.89 -10.59
CA ALA A 154 -5.79 3.99 -10.54
C ALA A 154 -5.56 2.76 -9.64
N ASN A 155 -4.89 2.93 -8.49
CA ASN A 155 -4.69 1.85 -7.53
C ASN A 155 -6.05 1.39 -6.97
N PRO A 156 -6.43 0.10 -7.10
CA PRO A 156 -7.74 -0.39 -6.69
C PRO A 156 -8.08 -0.11 -5.23
N ASN A 157 -7.13 -0.34 -4.31
CA ASN A 157 -7.37 -0.14 -2.87
C ASN A 157 -7.69 1.31 -2.53
N VAL A 158 -6.98 2.26 -3.16
CA VAL A 158 -7.19 3.69 -2.94
C VAL A 158 -8.50 4.17 -3.57
N LEU A 159 -8.83 3.68 -4.77
CA LEU A 159 -10.10 4.01 -5.41
C LEU A 159 -11.28 3.45 -4.58
N GLU A 160 -11.17 2.27 -4.02
CA GLU A 160 -12.18 1.72 -3.12
C GLU A 160 -12.38 2.58 -1.87
N VAL A 161 -11.32 3.12 -1.28
CA VAL A 161 -11.44 4.06 -0.14
C VAL A 161 -12.21 5.32 -0.52
N LEU A 162 -11.93 5.91 -1.69
CA LEU A 162 -12.64 7.10 -2.17
C LEU A 162 -14.13 6.86 -2.44
N HIS A 163 -14.49 5.63 -2.82
CA HIS A 163 -15.85 5.26 -3.20
C HIS A 163 -16.57 4.44 -2.13
N SER A 164 -15.92 4.13 -1.00
CA SER A 164 -16.55 3.34 0.06
C SER A 164 -17.84 4.00 0.56
N PRO A 165 -18.95 3.25 0.64
CA PRO A 165 -20.20 3.74 1.18
C PRO A 165 -20.21 3.83 2.71
N ILE A 166 -19.26 3.15 3.39
CA ILE A 166 -19.23 3.02 4.86
C ILE A 166 -18.13 3.93 5.42
N VAL A 167 -18.53 5.12 5.83
CA VAL A 167 -17.64 6.15 6.40
C VAL A 167 -17.78 6.17 7.91
N GLU A 168 -16.69 5.90 8.63
CA GLU A 168 -16.67 6.01 10.10
C GLU A 168 -16.28 7.42 10.56
N HIS A 169 -15.39 8.08 9.81
CA HIS A 169 -14.97 9.44 10.11
C HIS A 169 -14.56 10.19 8.82
N ALA A 170 -14.99 11.43 8.70
CA ALA A 170 -14.54 12.34 7.65
C ALA A 170 -14.55 13.78 8.16
N THR A 171 -13.44 14.47 8.00
CA THR A 171 -13.37 15.92 8.19
C THR A 171 -13.94 16.65 6.97
N PRO A 172 -14.25 17.96 7.06
CA PRO A 172 -14.67 18.75 5.89
C PRO A 172 -13.69 18.63 4.70
N LEU A 173 -12.38 18.58 4.98
CA LEU A 173 -11.36 18.39 3.94
C LEU A 173 -11.45 16.99 3.30
N ALA A 174 -11.76 15.97 4.08
CA ALA A 174 -11.95 14.61 3.57
C ALA A 174 -13.22 14.49 2.72
N GLU A 175 -14.28 15.21 3.06
CA GLU A 175 -15.48 15.28 2.20
C GLU A 175 -15.19 15.99 0.87
N GLU A 176 -14.35 17.05 0.87
CA GLU A 176 -13.86 17.66 -0.36
C GLU A 176 -13.04 16.66 -1.20
N LEU A 177 -12.17 15.87 -0.56
CA LEU A 177 -11.41 14.81 -1.22
C LEU A 177 -12.33 13.76 -1.85
N ARG A 178 -13.35 13.31 -1.14
CA ARG A 178 -14.35 12.35 -1.66
C ARG A 178 -15.18 12.94 -2.82
N ALA A 179 -15.49 14.23 -2.76
CA ALA A 179 -16.15 14.93 -3.87
C ALA A 179 -15.28 15.01 -5.13
N LEU A 180 -13.96 14.94 -4.99
CA LEU A 180 -13.01 14.90 -6.12
C LEU A 180 -12.86 13.51 -6.76
N ARG A 181 -13.53 12.46 -6.28
CA ARG A 181 -13.34 11.08 -6.77
C ARG A 181 -13.42 10.93 -8.30
N ALA A 182 -14.25 11.71 -8.98
CA ALA A 182 -14.34 11.71 -10.44
C ALA A 182 -13.04 12.17 -11.13
N ALA A 183 -12.22 13.03 -10.48
CA ALA A 183 -10.94 13.47 -11.00
C ALA A 183 -9.89 12.35 -11.12
N PHE A 184 -10.06 11.26 -10.39
CA PHE A 184 -9.18 10.08 -10.44
C PHE A 184 -9.60 9.07 -11.50
N MET A 185 -10.82 9.20 -12.06
CA MET A 185 -11.36 8.25 -13.01
C MET A 185 -10.83 8.54 -14.41
N SER A 186 -10.23 7.54 -15.02
CA SER A 186 -9.66 7.61 -16.38
C SER A 186 -9.52 6.22 -16.99
N THR A 187 -9.20 6.15 -18.27
CA THR A 187 -8.95 4.87 -18.94
C THR A 187 -7.70 4.14 -18.42
N LEU A 188 -6.86 4.79 -17.62
CA LEU A 188 -5.75 4.13 -16.90
C LEU A 188 -6.25 3.01 -15.96
N LEU A 189 -7.48 3.14 -15.44
CA LEU A 189 -8.14 2.09 -14.67
C LEU A 189 -8.14 0.74 -15.40
N TYR A 190 -8.47 0.73 -16.70
CA TYR A 190 -8.42 -0.49 -17.49
C TYR A 190 -7.03 -1.12 -17.47
N GLN A 191 -5.98 -0.35 -17.73
CA GLN A 191 -4.61 -0.86 -17.78
C GLN A 191 -4.18 -1.45 -16.44
N THR A 192 -4.48 -0.76 -15.36
CA THR A 192 -4.08 -1.18 -14.00
C THR A 192 -4.83 -2.43 -13.55
N TYR A 193 -6.16 -2.47 -13.73
CA TYR A 193 -6.98 -3.60 -13.33
C TYR A 193 -6.71 -4.83 -14.20
N ASN A 194 -6.63 -4.65 -15.52
CA ASN A 194 -6.30 -5.72 -16.46
C ASN A 194 -4.94 -6.35 -16.15
N GLY A 195 -3.90 -5.52 -15.99
CA GLY A 195 -2.55 -5.99 -15.66
C GLY A 195 -2.52 -6.76 -14.35
N TYR A 196 -3.21 -6.27 -13.32
CA TYR A 196 -3.30 -6.95 -12.03
C TYR A 196 -4.03 -8.30 -12.16
N VAL A 197 -5.25 -8.31 -12.73
CA VAL A 197 -6.06 -9.53 -12.89
C VAL A 197 -5.32 -10.56 -13.73
N ALA A 198 -4.78 -10.17 -14.88
CA ALA A 198 -4.05 -11.10 -15.77
C ALA A 198 -2.84 -11.73 -15.08
N SER A 199 -2.05 -10.92 -14.34
CA SER A 199 -0.86 -11.42 -13.64
C SER A 199 -1.23 -12.40 -12.53
N GLN A 200 -2.29 -12.13 -11.77
CA GLN A 200 -2.73 -12.99 -10.66
C GLN A 200 -3.39 -14.28 -11.16
N PHE A 201 -4.22 -14.22 -12.21
CA PHE A 201 -4.78 -15.43 -12.81
C PHE A 201 -3.70 -16.33 -13.41
N LYS A 202 -2.67 -15.77 -14.04
CA LYS A 202 -1.52 -16.55 -14.50
C LYS A 202 -0.84 -17.34 -13.37
N LYS A 203 -0.72 -16.74 -12.18
CA LYS A 203 -0.19 -17.42 -10.98
C LYS A 203 -1.14 -18.53 -10.51
N LEU A 204 -2.44 -18.23 -10.41
CA LEU A 204 -3.45 -19.22 -10.02
C LEU A 204 -3.46 -20.43 -10.97
N LEU A 205 -3.38 -20.21 -12.28
CA LEU A 205 -3.29 -21.29 -13.28
C LEU A 205 -2.01 -22.13 -13.09
N ALA A 206 -0.89 -21.51 -12.76
CA ALA A 206 0.36 -22.22 -12.47
C ALA A 206 0.22 -23.08 -11.20
N ASP A 207 -0.38 -22.52 -10.15
CA ASP A 207 -0.62 -23.25 -8.89
C ASP A 207 -1.52 -24.48 -9.12
N VAL A 208 -2.63 -24.32 -9.86
CA VAL A 208 -3.54 -25.43 -10.21
C VAL A 208 -2.83 -26.51 -11.03
N ARG A 209 -2.00 -26.13 -12.03
CA ARG A 209 -1.20 -27.10 -12.82
C ARG A 209 -0.21 -27.85 -11.95
N ASN A 210 0.33 -27.23 -10.91
CA ASN A 210 1.25 -27.83 -9.95
C ASN A 210 0.53 -28.56 -8.80
N LYS A 211 -0.78 -28.86 -8.95
CA LYS A 211 -1.64 -29.54 -7.96
C LYS A 211 -1.81 -28.76 -6.64
N ALA A 212 -1.51 -27.48 -6.61
CA ALA A 212 -1.88 -26.61 -5.51
C ALA A 212 -3.33 -26.15 -5.67
N ALA A 213 -4.10 -26.10 -4.60
CA ALA A 213 -5.48 -25.60 -4.65
C ALA A 213 -5.49 -24.08 -4.88
N ALA A 214 -6.22 -23.61 -5.89
CA ALA A 214 -6.50 -22.18 -6.04
C ALA A 214 -7.30 -21.70 -4.80
N LYS A 215 -6.89 -20.59 -4.18
CA LYS A 215 -7.60 -20.03 -3.02
C LYS A 215 -8.91 -19.38 -3.50
N PRO A 216 -10.09 -19.89 -3.14
CA PRO A 216 -11.38 -19.39 -3.63
C PRO A 216 -11.57 -17.89 -3.38
N LYS A 217 -11.18 -17.40 -2.20
CA LYS A 217 -11.23 -15.97 -1.85
C LYS A 217 -10.42 -15.10 -2.83
N HIS A 218 -9.29 -15.60 -3.32
CA HIS A 218 -8.47 -14.87 -4.30
C HIS A 218 -9.14 -14.84 -5.68
N VAL A 219 -9.69 -15.96 -6.14
CA VAL A 219 -10.46 -16.02 -7.40
C VAL A 219 -11.63 -15.05 -7.35
N MET A 220 -12.44 -15.09 -6.28
CA MET A 220 -13.56 -14.18 -6.06
C MET A 220 -13.12 -12.71 -6.12
N HIS A 221 -12.00 -12.36 -5.48
CA HIS A 221 -11.48 -10.99 -5.51
C HIS A 221 -11.17 -10.50 -6.93
N LEU A 222 -10.57 -11.34 -7.78
CA LEU A 222 -10.24 -10.98 -9.16
C LEU A 222 -11.49 -10.81 -10.03
N LEU A 223 -12.51 -11.66 -9.87
CA LEU A 223 -13.79 -11.51 -10.55
C LEU A 223 -14.49 -10.22 -10.14
N ARG A 224 -14.48 -9.89 -8.85
CA ARG A 224 -15.04 -8.63 -8.32
C ARG A 224 -14.34 -7.41 -8.93
N LEU A 225 -13.02 -7.43 -9.07
CA LEU A 225 -12.28 -6.33 -9.70
C LEU A 225 -12.69 -6.12 -11.16
N LEU A 226 -12.90 -7.19 -11.93
CA LEU A 226 -13.39 -7.07 -13.31
C LEU A 226 -14.80 -6.49 -13.37
N LEU A 227 -15.70 -6.94 -12.50
CA LEU A 227 -17.06 -6.39 -12.39
C LEU A 227 -17.04 -4.89 -12.07
N ALA A 228 -16.33 -4.52 -11.00
CA ALA A 228 -16.23 -3.13 -10.58
C ALA A 228 -15.55 -2.24 -11.63
N GLY A 229 -14.47 -2.73 -12.26
CA GLY A 229 -13.77 -2.02 -13.32
C GLY A 229 -14.62 -1.84 -14.57
N THR A 230 -15.40 -2.85 -14.97
CA THR A 230 -16.32 -2.76 -16.10
C THR A 230 -17.37 -1.69 -15.88
N GLU A 231 -18.00 -1.69 -14.72
CA GLU A 231 -19.01 -0.68 -14.38
C GLU A 231 -18.41 0.72 -14.27
N ALA A 232 -17.21 0.84 -13.69
CA ALA A 232 -16.51 2.11 -13.62
C ALA A 232 -16.17 2.69 -15.01
N LEU A 233 -15.81 1.86 -15.98
CA LEU A 233 -15.60 2.30 -17.37
C LEU A 233 -16.90 2.73 -18.05
N ARG A 234 -18.03 2.09 -17.74
CA ARG A 234 -19.34 2.39 -18.33
C ARG A 234 -19.93 3.69 -17.77
N THR A 235 -19.85 3.87 -16.45
CA THR A 235 -20.60 4.91 -15.73
C THR A 235 -19.73 6.06 -15.22
N GLY A 236 -18.40 5.87 -15.15
CA GLY A 236 -17.49 6.81 -14.49
C GLY A 236 -17.51 6.72 -12.95
N VAL A 237 -18.26 5.78 -12.38
CA VAL A 237 -18.36 5.57 -10.92
C VAL A 237 -17.91 4.16 -10.57
N LEU A 238 -16.99 4.03 -9.62
CA LEU A 238 -16.53 2.73 -9.14
C LEU A 238 -17.51 2.18 -8.10
N PRO A 239 -18.28 1.10 -8.40
CA PRO A 239 -19.08 0.44 -7.39
C PRO A 239 -18.17 -0.32 -6.42
N VAL A 240 -18.37 -0.12 -5.13
CA VAL A 240 -17.69 -0.89 -4.08
C VAL A 240 -18.54 -2.08 -3.64
N ASP A 241 -19.82 -1.87 -3.45
CA ASP A 241 -20.79 -2.96 -3.21
C ASP A 241 -21.01 -3.76 -4.51
N VAL A 242 -21.07 -5.09 -4.38
CA VAL A 242 -21.18 -5.99 -5.52
C VAL A 242 -22.61 -6.18 -6.03
N GLY A 243 -23.60 -5.65 -5.33
CA GLY A 243 -25.01 -5.66 -5.73
C GLY A 243 -25.52 -7.05 -6.11
N GLU A 244 -26.11 -7.14 -7.29
CA GLU A 244 -26.70 -8.38 -7.82
C GLU A 244 -25.70 -9.55 -7.98
N HIS A 245 -24.41 -9.27 -8.03
CA HIS A 245 -23.37 -10.31 -8.18
C HIS A 245 -23.03 -11.02 -6.86
N ARG A 246 -23.63 -10.59 -5.73
CA ARG A 246 -23.32 -11.07 -4.38
C ARG A 246 -23.35 -12.59 -4.29
N GLU A 247 -24.44 -13.22 -4.67
CA GLU A 247 -24.59 -14.68 -4.50
C GLU A 247 -23.60 -15.47 -5.37
N ALA A 248 -23.37 -15.05 -6.62
CA ALA A 248 -22.41 -15.68 -7.49
C ALA A 248 -20.97 -15.59 -6.92
N LEU A 249 -20.58 -14.44 -6.41
CA LEU A 249 -19.28 -14.24 -5.80
C LEU A 249 -19.13 -15.00 -4.47
N LEU A 250 -20.18 -15.12 -3.67
CA LEU A 250 -20.18 -15.94 -2.45
C LEU A 250 -20.02 -17.43 -2.76
N ARG A 251 -20.67 -17.94 -3.82
CA ARG A 251 -20.45 -19.32 -4.28
C ARG A 251 -18.98 -19.58 -4.63
N VAL A 252 -18.32 -18.62 -5.31
CA VAL A 252 -16.87 -18.70 -5.56
C VAL A 252 -16.09 -18.67 -4.23
N LYS A 253 -16.39 -17.73 -3.32
CA LYS A 253 -15.71 -17.59 -2.00
C LYS A 253 -15.78 -18.88 -1.17
N ARG A 254 -16.92 -19.59 -1.23
CA ARG A 254 -17.16 -20.85 -0.51
C ARG A 254 -16.56 -22.08 -1.20
N GLY A 255 -16.03 -21.94 -2.41
CA GLY A 255 -15.53 -23.06 -3.21
C GLY A 255 -16.63 -23.94 -3.82
N GLU A 256 -17.86 -23.44 -3.91
CA GLU A 256 -19.03 -24.10 -4.53
C GLU A 256 -19.01 -24.01 -6.07
N MET A 257 -18.15 -23.19 -6.62
CA MET A 257 -17.89 -23.08 -8.06
C MET A 257 -16.52 -23.68 -8.37
N SER A 258 -16.45 -24.56 -9.38
CA SER A 258 -15.18 -25.12 -9.81
C SER A 258 -14.25 -24.04 -10.40
N PHE A 259 -12.95 -24.31 -10.44
CA PHE A 259 -11.99 -23.38 -11.01
C PHE A 259 -12.27 -23.12 -12.51
N ASP A 260 -12.65 -24.15 -13.26
CA ASP A 260 -12.96 -24.04 -14.68
C ASP A 260 -14.19 -23.18 -14.94
N GLU A 261 -15.25 -23.33 -14.12
CA GLU A 261 -16.44 -22.46 -14.18
C GLU A 261 -16.09 -21.01 -13.86
N ALA A 262 -15.27 -20.78 -12.84
CA ALA A 262 -14.81 -19.45 -12.43
C ALA A 262 -13.91 -18.81 -13.51
N ASP A 263 -13.04 -19.58 -14.17
CA ASP A 263 -12.21 -19.11 -15.29
C ASP A 263 -13.06 -18.82 -16.54
N ALA A 264 -14.05 -19.63 -16.83
CA ALA A 264 -15.01 -19.34 -17.91
C ALA A 264 -15.81 -18.04 -17.62
N TRP A 265 -16.19 -17.80 -16.36
CA TRP A 265 -16.82 -16.54 -15.98
C TRP A 265 -15.85 -15.36 -16.11
N ARG A 266 -14.62 -15.50 -15.63
CA ARG A 266 -13.56 -14.49 -15.82
C ARG A 266 -13.38 -14.13 -17.31
N ALA A 267 -13.34 -15.12 -18.20
CA ALA A 267 -13.17 -14.87 -19.62
C ALA A 267 -14.30 -13.98 -20.18
N ARG A 268 -15.55 -14.29 -19.84
CA ARG A 268 -16.71 -13.45 -20.23
C ARG A 268 -16.64 -12.04 -19.64
N LEU A 269 -16.23 -11.91 -18.38
CA LEU A 269 -16.05 -10.59 -17.73
C LEU A 269 -14.92 -9.79 -18.41
N HIS A 270 -13.86 -10.46 -18.87
CA HIS A 270 -12.78 -9.81 -19.61
C HIS A 270 -13.26 -9.24 -20.94
N GLU A 271 -14.06 -9.99 -21.69
CA GLU A 271 -14.67 -9.50 -22.94
C GLU A 271 -15.55 -8.28 -22.69
N GLN A 272 -16.35 -8.30 -21.62
CA GLN A 272 -17.17 -7.15 -21.22
C GLN A 272 -16.32 -5.95 -20.80
N PHE A 273 -15.18 -6.19 -20.15
CA PHE A 273 -14.24 -5.16 -19.72
C PHE A 273 -13.54 -4.50 -20.91
N ASP A 274 -13.14 -5.31 -21.92
CA ASP A 274 -12.58 -4.84 -23.18
C ASP A 274 -13.60 -4.02 -23.97
N GLU A 275 -14.84 -4.48 -24.04
CA GLU A 275 -15.94 -3.75 -24.67
C GLU A 275 -16.20 -2.42 -23.97
N ALA A 276 -16.28 -2.42 -22.63
CA ALA A 276 -16.48 -1.21 -21.85
C ALA A 276 -15.33 -0.21 -22.06
N ARG A 277 -14.08 -0.70 -22.19
CA ARG A 277 -12.92 0.13 -22.52
C ARG A 277 -13.06 0.80 -23.89
N SER A 278 -13.59 0.11 -24.88
CA SER A 278 -13.74 0.65 -26.23
C SER A 278 -14.84 1.71 -26.35
N LYS A 279 -15.80 1.72 -25.42
CA LYS A 279 -17.00 2.58 -25.44
C LYS A 279 -16.98 3.65 -24.34
N THR A 280 -16.00 3.64 -23.45
CA THR A 280 -15.96 4.56 -22.32
C THR A 280 -15.82 6.02 -22.74
N SER A 281 -16.51 6.92 -22.04
CA SER A 281 -16.33 8.37 -22.12
C SER A 281 -15.30 8.91 -21.13
N LEU A 282 -14.66 8.06 -20.34
CA LEU A 282 -13.63 8.51 -19.40
C LEU A 282 -12.42 9.09 -20.14
N PRO A 283 -11.79 10.15 -19.58
CA PRO A 283 -10.58 10.73 -20.15
C PRO A 283 -9.43 9.71 -20.14
N GLU A 284 -8.44 9.90 -20.99
CA GLU A 284 -7.24 9.05 -21.04
C GLU A 284 -6.41 9.11 -19.76
N ARG A 285 -6.42 10.27 -19.09
CA ARG A 285 -5.64 10.52 -17.87
C ARG A 285 -6.52 11.17 -16.82
N PRO A 286 -6.24 10.89 -15.53
CA PRO A 286 -6.92 11.57 -14.43
C PRO A 286 -6.59 13.08 -14.43
N ASP A 287 -7.39 13.86 -13.73
CA ASP A 287 -7.23 15.30 -13.62
C ASP A 287 -6.14 15.67 -12.59
N TYR A 288 -4.91 15.63 -13.03
CA TYR A 288 -3.74 15.96 -12.20
C TYR A 288 -3.81 17.39 -11.65
N VAL A 289 -4.38 18.32 -12.40
CA VAL A 289 -4.43 19.74 -11.99
C VAL A 289 -5.33 19.90 -10.78
N ARG A 290 -6.57 19.40 -10.86
CA ARG A 290 -7.51 19.47 -9.72
C ARG A 290 -6.99 18.76 -8.48
N VAL A 291 -6.38 17.58 -8.65
CA VAL A 291 -5.84 16.80 -7.53
C VAL A 291 -4.63 17.50 -6.91
N ASN A 292 -3.73 18.10 -7.73
CA ASN A 292 -2.61 18.87 -7.24
C ASN A 292 -3.05 20.14 -6.50
N ASP A 293 -4.03 20.86 -7.04
CA ASP A 293 -4.57 22.07 -6.40
C ASP A 293 -5.22 21.73 -5.04
N PHE A 294 -5.92 20.60 -4.97
CA PHE A 294 -6.43 20.10 -3.70
C PHE A 294 -5.30 19.82 -2.69
N LEU A 295 -4.23 19.11 -3.11
CA LEU A 295 -3.08 18.84 -2.24
C LEU A 295 -2.46 20.13 -1.68
N ILE A 296 -2.25 21.14 -2.55
CA ILE A 296 -1.67 22.42 -2.14
C ILE A 296 -2.56 23.13 -1.11
N ARG A 297 -3.88 23.17 -1.33
CA ARG A 297 -4.82 23.76 -0.36
C ARG A 297 -4.83 22.99 0.97
N ALA A 298 -4.84 21.67 0.92
CA ALA A 298 -4.80 20.82 2.10
C ALA A 298 -3.50 21.05 2.91
N ARG A 299 -2.34 21.16 2.25
CA ARG A 299 -1.08 21.49 2.93
C ARG A 299 -1.11 22.87 3.57
N ARG A 300 -1.69 23.86 2.89
CA ARG A 300 -1.84 25.22 3.45
C ARG A 300 -2.78 25.26 4.65
N SER A 301 -3.85 24.49 4.66
CA SER A 301 -4.75 24.42 5.82
C SER A 301 -4.15 23.69 7.02
N ALA A 302 -3.08 22.94 6.83
CA ALA A 302 -2.32 22.27 7.89
C ALA A 302 -1.16 23.13 8.44
N LEU A 303 -1.01 24.36 7.99
CA LEU A 303 -0.22 25.42 8.66
C LEU A 303 -1.03 25.87 9.87
N GLY A 304 -0.52 25.63 11.08
CA GLY A 304 -1.17 25.99 12.32
C GLY A 304 -1.42 27.49 12.49
#